data_51060f17d0b50e009ccb49f1210bcba2
#
_entry.id   51060f17d0b50e009ccb49f1210bcba2
#
_cell.length_a   1.000
_cell.length_b   1.000
_cell.length_c   1.000
_cell.angle_alpha   90.00
_cell.angle_beta   90.00
_cell.angle_gamma   90.00
#
_symmetry.space_group_name_H-M   'P 1'
#
loop_
_entity.id
_entity.type
_entity.pdbx_description
1 polymer ?
#
loop_
_entity_poly.entity_id
_entity_poly.type
_entity_poly.pdbx_seq_one_letter_code
_entity_poly.pdbx_strand_id
1 'polypeptide(L)'
;RAGRARELGLRTLAPGDETDVLYYMGCAAAFDERTGRSARAFVELARAAGIDLAVLADETCCGEQARRLGHEYMFQEMARQNIDNLGAVRYRRIVTQCPHCYNTMKHEYAQLGTHLEVMHYSEFLTSIRDRLPSAARARQAGGDRVTYHDSCYLGRYNQIYDEPRRLLESSGLRLTEMRRSRAGAMCCGGGGGQMWQETPPDQRINNARLEDAVAVDATVVATACPYCLQMIDDAIRSTDRSDRVKVLDIA
;
A
#
# COMPACT_ATOMS: atom_id res chain seq x y z
N ARG A 1 -9.82 -2.07 13.40
CA ARG A 1 -9.84 -0.85 12.59
C ARG A 1 -10.18 0.38 13.42
N ALA A 2 -11.27 0.37 14.18
CA ALA A 2 -11.67 1.52 15.01
C ALA A 2 -10.58 1.97 16.02
N GLY A 3 -9.84 1.03 16.60
CA GLY A 3 -8.68 1.34 17.46
C GLY A 3 -7.58 2.10 16.71
N ARG A 4 -7.21 1.62 15.52
CA ARG A 4 -6.20 2.27 14.67
C ARG A 4 -6.67 3.64 14.18
N ALA A 5 -7.94 3.78 13.80
CA ALA A 5 -8.50 5.08 13.40
C ALA A 5 -8.40 6.11 14.52
N ARG A 6 -8.73 5.74 15.76
CA ARG A 6 -8.57 6.60 16.95
C ARG A 6 -7.11 6.97 17.21
N GLU A 7 -6.21 5.99 17.13
CA GLU A 7 -4.76 6.20 17.30
C GLU A 7 -4.21 7.19 16.28
N LEU A 8 -4.71 7.14 15.04
CA LEU A 8 -4.34 8.06 13.96
C LEU A 8 -5.08 9.40 14.01
N GLY A 9 -6.02 9.58 14.94
CA GLY A 9 -6.84 10.79 15.05
C GLY A 9 -7.72 11.02 13.82
N LEU A 10 -8.22 9.95 13.21
CA LEU A 10 -9.10 10.00 12.04
C LEU A 10 -10.55 10.07 12.47
N ARG A 11 -11.32 10.92 11.76
CA ARG A 11 -12.78 10.99 11.91
C ARG A 11 -13.40 9.72 11.33
N THR A 12 -14.33 9.14 12.09
CA THR A 12 -15.11 7.97 11.67
C THR A 12 -16.46 8.42 11.16
N LEU A 13 -16.84 8.01 9.96
CA LEU A 13 -18.08 8.36 9.31
C LEU A 13 -19.23 7.45 9.77
N ALA A 14 -20.34 8.06 10.19
CA ALA A 14 -21.62 7.40 10.37
C ALA A 14 -22.50 7.52 9.10
N PRO A 15 -23.56 6.71 8.96
CA PRO A 15 -24.53 6.86 7.85
C PRO A 15 -25.03 8.30 7.72
N GLY A 16 -24.98 8.84 6.51
CA GLY A 16 -25.37 10.22 6.19
C GLY A 16 -24.23 11.25 6.25
N ASP A 17 -23.10 10.91 6.86
CA ASP A 17 -21.93 11.80 6.92
C ASP A 17 -21.28 12.00 5.53
N GLU A 18 -20.45 13.05 5.44
CA GLU A 18 -19.73 13.38 4.23
C GLU A 18 -18.24 13.66 4.47
N THR A 19 -17.42 13.41 3.45
CA THR A 19 -16.00 13.75 3.41
C THR A 19 -15.53 13.95 1.96
N ASP A 20 -14.52 14.77 1.74
CA ASP A 20 -13.86 14.82 0.43
C ASP A 20 -13.04 13.55 0.15
N VAL A 21 -12.32 13.06 1.14
CA VAL A 21 -11.43 11.91 0.99
C VAL A 21 -11.77 10.84 2.04
N LEU A 22 -12.30 9.74 1.57
CA LEU A 22 -12.50 8.56 2.39
C LEU A 22 -11.24 7.70 2.31
N TYR A 23 -10.57 7.51 3.44
CA TYR A 23 -9.42 6.62 3.54
C TYR A 23 -9.88 5.20 3.85
N TYR A 24 -9.81 4.32 2.85
CA TYR A 24 -10.01 2.88 3.04
C TYR A 24 -8.70 2.27 3.55
N MET A 25 -8.63 2.05 4.86
CA MET A 25 -7.40 1.64 5.55
C MET A 25 -6.94 0.24 5.14
N GLY A 26 -7.88 -0.67 4.97
CA GLY A 26 -7.61 -2.09 4.70
C GLY A 26 -7.13 -2.85 5.95
N CYS A 27 -7.01 -4.18 5.80
CA CYS A 27 -6.67 -5.05 6.92
C CYS A 27 -5.19 -4.91 7.36
N ALA A 28 -4.26 -4.79 6.43
CA ALA A 28 -2.84 -4.71 6.74
C ALA A 28 -2.52 -3.49 7.61
N ALA A 29 -2.89 -2.29 7.19
CA ALA A 29 -2.68 -1.06 7.95
C ALA A 29 -3.41 -1.04 9.30
N ALA A 30 -4.57 -1.72 9.38
CA ALA A 30 -5.36 -1.77 10.60
C ALA A 30 -4.79 -2.69 11.68
N PHE A 31 -4.15 -3.81 11.31
CA PHE A 31 -3.83 -4.89 12.23
C PHE A 31 -2.33 -5.24 12.33
N ASP A 32 -1.51 -4.84 11.37
CA ASP A 32 -0.06 -5.05 11.42
C ASP A 32 0.66 -3.76 11.83
N GLU A 33 1.61 -3.86 12.76
CA GLU A 33 2.31 -2.69 13.30
C GLU A 33 3.28 -2.06 12.29
N ARG A 34 3.89 -2.86 11.41
CA ARG A 34 4.83 -2.37 10.37
C ARG A 34 4.10 -1.49 9.38
N THR A 35 2.98 -1.99 8.86
CA THR A 35 2.15 -1.25 7.90
C THR A 35 1.29 -0.18 8.55
N GLY A 36 1.01 -0.28 9.85
CA GLY A 36 0.40 0.77 10.65
C GLY A 36 1.27 2.04 10.72
N ARG A 37 2.61 1.89 10.72
CA ARG A 37 3.53 3.04 10.62
C ARG A 37 3.41 3.75 9.27
N SER A 38 3.27 3.00 8.18
CA SER A 38 3.02 3.58 6.85
C SER A 38 1.68 4.32 6.80
N ALA A 39 0.64 3.77 7.44
CA ALA A 39 -0.65 4.45 7.55
C ALA A 39 -0.54 5.77 8.32
N ARG A 40 0.24 5.79 9.41
CA ARG A 40 0.51 7.01 10.17
C ARG A 40 1.21 8.06 9.30
N ALA A 41 2.27 7.68 8.60
CA ALA A 41 3.00 8.58 7.72
C ALA A 41 2.10 9.18 6.62
N PHE A 42 1.26 8.34 5.97
CA PHE A 42 0.29 8.82 5.00
C PHE A 42 -0.70 9.83 5.58
N VAL A 43 -1.25 9.54 6.76
CA VAL A 43 -2.20 10.45 7.44
C VAL A 43 -1.52 11.77 7.82
N GLU A 44 -0.28 11.73 8.29
CA GLU A 44 0.50 12.93 8.63
C GLU A 44 0.80 13.79 7.39
N LEU A 45 1.18 13.16 6.27
CA LEU A 45 1.39 13.85 4.99
C LEU A 45 0.11 14.50 4.49
N ALA A 46 -1.01 13.79 4.50
CA ALA A 46 -2.30 14.32 4.09
C ALA A 46 -2.73 15.50 4.97
N ARG A 47 -2.58 15.36 6.29
CA ARG A 47 -2.88 16.43 7.25
C ARG A 47 -1.99 17.66 7.05
N ALA A 48 -0.69 17.47 6.83
CA ALA A 48 0.24 18.55 6.53
C ALA A 48 -0.09 19.28 5.23
N ALA A 49 -0.69 18.57 4.25
CA ALA A 49 -1.24 19.16 3.04
C ALA A 49 -2.62 19.80 3.22
N GLY A 50 -3.17 19.84 4.43
CA GLY A 50 -4.50 20.38 4.73
C GLY A 50 -5.64 19.53 4.18
N ILE A 51 -5.44 18.21 4.07
CA ILE A 51 -6.46 17.25 3.66
C ILE A 51 -7.10 16.62 4.90
N ASP A 52 -8.42 16.71 5.00
CA ASP A 52 -9.19 15.96 5.98
C ASP A 52 -9.47 14.56 5.47
N LEU A 53 -8.95 13.55 6.19
CA LEU A 53 -9.20 12.15 5.91
C LEU A 53 -10.22 11.61 6.91
N ALA A 54 -11.21 10.88 6.41
CA ALA A 54 -12.14 10.15 7.25
C ALA A 54 -12.17 8.67 6.87
N VAL A 55 -12.59 7.82 7.79
CA VAL A 55 -12.69 6.36 7.61
C VAL A 55 -14.13 5.89 7.86
N LEU A 56 -14.51 4.75 7.29
CA LEU A 56 -15.77 4.10 7.63
C LEU A 56 -15.76 3.56 9.06
N ALA A 57 -16.90 3.64 9.75
CA ALA A 57 -17.08 3.00 11.06
C ALA A 57 -16.94 1.48 10.94
N ASP A 58 -17.60 0.88 9.96
CA ASP A 58 -17.76 -0.55 9.78
C ASP A 58 -17.01 -1.09 8.53
N GLU A 59 -15.81 -0.54 8.24
CA GLU A 59 -14.96 -1.05 7.18
C GLU A 59 -14.63 -2.53 7.41
N THR A 60 -14.89 -3.38 6.42
CA THR A 60 -14.50 -4.80 6.44
C THR A 60 -13.26 -5.05 5.57
N CYS A 61 -12.87 -6.31 5.37
CA CYS A 61 -11.85 -6.66 4.38
C CYS A 61 -12.41 -6.43 2.96
N CYS A 62 -11.56 -6.01 2.02
CA CYS A 62 -11.99 -5.89 0.62
C CYS A 62 -12.31 -7.25 -0.05
N GLY A 63 -11.99 -8.36 0.60
CA GLY A 63 -12.29 -9.70 0.13
C GLY A 63 -11.27 -10.28 -0.87
N GLU A 64 -10.26 -9.50 -1.26
CA GLU A 64 -9.29 -9.93 -2.29
C GLU A 64 -8.67 -11.29 -2.00
N GLN A 65 -8.17 -11.49 -0.78
CA GLN A 65 -7.51 -12.76 -0.42
C GLN A 65 -8.50 -13.93 -0.43
N ALA A 66 -9.73 -13.73 0.05
CA ALA A 66 -10.76 -14.77 0.00
C ALA A 66 -11.02 -15.21 -1.45
N ARG A 67 -11.16 -14.25 -2.36
CA ARG A 67 -11.37 -14.53 -3.78
C ARG A 67 -10.20 -15.28 -4.42
N ARG A 68 -8.96 -14.87 -4.15
CA ARG A 68 -7.76 -15.54 -4.69
C ARG A 68 -7.57 -16.97 -4.17
N LEU A 69 -8.07 -17.26 -2.97
CA LEU A 69 -8.08 -18.60 -2.39
C LEU A 69 -9.31 -19.45 -2.82
N GLY A 70 -10.16 -18.94 -3.71
CA GLY A 70 -11.33 -19.64 -4.23
C GLY A 70 -12.59 -19.54 -3.36
N HIS A 71 -12.59 -18.70 -2.33
CA HIS A 71 -13.76 -18.46 -1.46
C HIS A 71 -14.65 -17.35 -2.03
N GLU A 72 -15.23 -17.58 -3.20
CA GLU A 72 -16.04 -16.56 -3.92
C GLU A 72 -17.23 -16.08 -3.09
N TYR A 73 -17.92 -16.96 -2.39
CA TYR A 73 -19.03 -16.58 -1.52
C TYR A 73 -18.60 -15.57 -0.45
N MET A 74 -17.49 -15.86 0.26
CA MET A 74 -16.96 -14.98 1.29
C MET A 74 -16.50 -13.63 0.70
N PHE A 75 -15.89 -13.63 -0.49
CA PHE A 75 -15.57 -12.40 -1.20
C PHE A 75 -16.80 -11.56 -1.44
N GLN A 76 -17.88 -12.17 -1.98
CA GLN A 76 -19.10 -11.44 -2.32
C GLN A 76 -19.80 -10.86 -1.08
N GLU A 77 -19.83 -11.60 0.03
CA GLU A 77 -20.40 -11.09 1.30
C GLU A 77 -19.63 -9.88 1.81
N MET A 78 -18.29 -9.96 1.86
CA MET A 78 -17.44 -8.83 2.28
C MET A 78 -17.59 -7.63 1.33
N ALA A 79 -17.64 -7.88 0.03
CA ALA A 79 -17.79 -6.84 -0.97
C ALA A 79 -19.12 -6.13 -0.88
N ARG A 80 -20.25 -6.88 -0.75
CA ARG A 80 -21.59 -6.30 -0.57
C ARG A 80 -21.66 -5.46 0.69
N GLN A 81 -21.15 -5.95 1.81
CA GLN A 81 -21.12 -5.17 3.05
C GLN A 81 -20.33 -3.87 2.90
N ASN A 82 -19.16 -3.90 2.23
CA ASN A 82 -18.41 -2.68 1.95
C ASN A 82 -19.16 -1.73 0.99
N ILE A 83 -19.84 -2.26 -0.03
CA ILE A 83 -20.64 -1.46 -0.97
C ILE A 83 -21.80 -0.76 -0.22
N ASP A 84 -22.49 -1.47 0.66
CA ASP A 84 -23.58 -0.92 1.46
C ASP A 84 -23.07 0.18 2.41
N ASN A 85 -21.95 -0.08 3.10
CA ASN A 85 -21.34 0.90 4.00
C ASN A 85 -20.85 2.15 3.27
N LEU A 86 -20.26 1.96 2.08
CA LEU A 86 -19.84 3.07 1.20
C LEU A 86 -21.04 3.86 0.68
N GLY A 87 -22.13 3.17 0.33
CA GLY A 87 -23.37 3.81 -0.13
C GLY A 87 -24.12 4.60 0.95
N ALA A 88 -23.84 4.32 2.22
CA ALA A 88 -24.45 5.01 3.34
C ALA A 88 -23.81 6.39 3.67
N VAL A 89 -22.66 6.72 3.07
CA VAL A 89 -21.92 7.97 3.29
C VAL A 89 -21.67 8.70 1.96
N ARG A 90 -21.39 10.00 2.04
CA ARG A 90 -21.03 10.79 0.87
C ARG A 90 -19.53 11.08 0.86
N TYR A 91 -18.87 10.78 -0.24
CA TYR A 91 -17.45 11.08 -0.46
C TYR A 91 -17.19 11.44 -1.92
N ARG A 92 -16.13 12.20 -2.15
CA ARG A 92 -15.70 12.54 -3.51
C ARG A 92 -14.80 11.46 -4.11
N ARG A 93 -13.94 10.83 -3.27
CA ARG A 93 -13.02 9.77 -3.70
C ARG A 93 -12.63 8.87 -2.53
N ILE A 94 -12.27 7.65 -2.88
CA ILE A 94 -11.68 6.69 -1.95
C ILE A 94 -10.17 6.68 -2.19
N VAL A 95 -9.36 6.69 -1.12
CA VAL A 95 -7.91 6.50 -1.19
C VAL A 95 -7.53 5.30 -0.35
N THR A 96 -6.67 4.42 -0.88
CA THR A 96 -6.14 3.27 -0.14
C THR A 96 -4.65 3.09 -0.39
N GLN A 97 -3.91 2.61 0.63
CA GLN A 97 -2.49 2.29 0.52
C GLN A 97 -2.24 0.88 -0.04
N CYS A 98 -3.25 0.04 -0.05
CA CYS A 98 -3.10 -1.34 -0.49
C CYS A 98 -3.48 -1.50 -1.96
N PRO A 99 -2.53 -1.84 -2.86
CA PRO A 99 -2.84 -2.10 -4.26
C PRO A 99 -3.82 -3.25 -4.48
N HIS A 100 -3.89 -4.21 -3.56
CA HIS A 100 -4.89 -5.28 -3.59
C HIS A 100 -6.30 -4.71 -3.35
N CYS A 101 -6.49 -3.89 -2.31
CA CYS A 101 -7.76 -3.20 -2.07
C CYS A 101 -8.13 -2.28 -3.24
N TYR A 102 -7.16 -1.51 -3.74
CA TYR A 102 -7.33 -0.65 -4.91
C TYR A 102 -7.87 -1.41 -6.11
N ASN A 103 -7.18 -2.49 -6.51
CA ASN A 103 -7.58 -3.29 -7.67
C ASN A 103 -8.96 -3.93 -7.48
N THR A 104 -9.20 -4.51 -6.32
CA THR A 104 -10.46 -5.21 -6.02
C THR A 104 -11.64 -4.26 -6.01
N MET A 105 -11.53 -3.14 -5.32
CA MET A 105 -12.60 -2.15 -5.23
C MET A 105 -12.86 -1.48 -6.60
N LYS A 106 -11.81 -1.17 -7.36
CA LYS A 106 -11.92 -0.48 -8.65
C LYS A 106 -12.48 -1.39 -9.76
N HIS A 107 -12.02 -2.63 -9.83
CA HIS A 107 -12.31 -3.52 -10.96
C HIS A 107 -13.25 -4.67 -10.62
N GLU A 108 -13.13 -5.23 -9.42
CA GLU A 108 -13.87 -6.46 -9.11
C GLU A 108 -15.24 -6.18 -8.48
N TYR A 109 -15.38 -5.09 -7.72
CA TYR A 109 -16.68 -4.63 -7.22
C TYR A 109 -17.62 -4.20 -8.36
N ALA A 110 -17.09 -3.79 -9.52
CA ALA A 110 -17.89 -3.53 -10.72
C ALA A 110 -18.72 -4.74 -11.15
N GLN A 111 -18.25 -5.95 -10.92
CA GLN A 111 -18.98 -7.20 -11.19
C GLN A 111 -20.21 -7.37 -10.29
N LEU A 112 -20.27 -6.64 -9.19
CA LEU A 112 -21.41 -6.59 -8.25
C LEU A 112 -22.29 -5.35 -8.47
N GLY A 113 -22.13 -4.68 -9.61
CA GLY A 113 -22.96 -3.54 -10.03
C GLY A 113 -22.52 -2.18 -9.45
N THR A 114 -21.32 -2.07 -8.88
CA THR A 114 -20.84 -0.82 -8.26
C THR A 114 -19.55 -0.34 -8.88
N HIS A 115 -19.53 0.91 -9.36
CA HIS A 115 -18.34 1.58 -9.84
C HIS A 115 -17.86 2.59 -8.79
N LEU A 116 -16.65 2.40 -8.27
CA LEU A 116 -16.07 3.23 -7.21
C LEU A 116 -14.89 4.05 -7.76
N GLU A 117 -14.90 5.35 -7.43
CA GLU A 117 -13.75 6.23 -7.69
C GLU A 117 -12.67 6.00 -6.63
N VAL A 118 -11.78 5.06 -6.92
CA VAL A 118 -10.69 4.66 -6.02
C VAL A 118 -9.37 5.14 -6.59
N MET A 119 -8.53 5.70 -5.73
CA MET A 119 -7.14 6.07 -6.03
C MET A 119 -6.19 5.30 -5.12
N HIS A 120 -5.08 4.89 -5.65
CA HIS A 120 -3.97 4.45 -4.81
C HIS A 120 -3.29 5.69 -4.18
N TYR A 121 -2.82 5.58 -2.94
CA TYR A 121 -2.26 6.74 -2.21
C TYR A 121 -1.05 7.38 -2.92
N SER A 122 -0.30 6.62 -3.73
CA SER A 122 0.79 7.17 -4.53
C SER A 122 0.29 8.13 -5.62
N GLU A 123 -0.83 7.81 -6.29
CA GLU A 123 -1.49 8.71 -7.23
C GLU A 123 -2.03 9.93 -6.50
N PHE A 124 -2.68 9.71 -5.36
CA PHE A 124 -3.25 10.78 -4.53
C PHE A 124 -2.17 11.76 -4.07
N LEU A 125 -1.09 11.27 -3.42
CA LEU A 125 0.03 12.12 -2.96
C LEU A 125 0.70 12.85 -4.13
N THR A 126 0.88 12.19 -5.28
CA THR A 126 1.41 12.83 -6.48
C THR A 126 0.50 13.98 -6.96
N SER A 127 -0.82 13.82 -6.87
CA SER A 127 -1.79 14.85 -7.28
C SER A 127 -1.80 16.08 -6.37
N ILE A 128 -1.33 15.96 -5.14
CA ILE A 128 -1.25 17.03 -4.15
C ILE A 128 0.19 17.41 -3.78
N ARG A 129 1.19 16.96 -4.57
CA ARG A 129 2.62 17.09 -4.25
C ARG A 129 3.06 18.52 -3.89
N ASP A 130 2.49 19.52 -4.56
CA ASP A 130 2.82 20.93 -4.33
C ASP A 130 2.34 21.45 -2.96
N ARG A 131 1.48 20.70 -2.29
CA ARG A 131 0.96 20.95 -0.95
C ARG A 131 1.69 20.13 0.13
N LEU A 132 2.49 19.15 -0.27
CA LEU A 132 3.26 18.35 0.67
C LEU A 132 4.40 19.17 1.28
N PRO A 133 4.82 18.87 2.52
CA PRO A 133 5.97 19.50 3.12
C PRO A 133 7.20 19.38 2.21
N SER A 134 7.92 20.49 2.03
CA SER A 134 9.14 20.48 1.22
C SER A 134 10.12 19.42 1.73
N ALA A 135 10.62 18.61 0.81
CA ALA A 135 11.60 17.56 1.05
C ALA A 135 12.97 18.06 1.57
N ALA A 136 13.14 19.36 1.80
CA ALA A 136 14.36 19.91 2.40
C ALA A 136 14.74 19.25 3.73
N ARG A 137 13.91 18.35 4.27
CA ARG A 137 14.17 17.52 5.45
C ARG A 137 14.41 16.05 5.15
N ALA A 138 14.11 15.55 3.97
CA ALA A 138 14.63 14.26 3.51
C ALA A 138 16.13 14.45 3.20
N ARG A 139 16.89 14.82 4.23
CA ARG A 139 18.33 14.63 4.16
C ARG A 139 18.51 13.17 3.85
N GLN A 140 18.98 12.88 2.65
CA GLN A 140 19.73 11.68 2.38
C GLN A 140 20.71 11.54 3.55
N ALA A 141 20.30 10.82 4.58
CA ALA A 141 21.20 10.48 5.68
C ALA A 141 22.35 9.77 4.98
N GLY A 142 23.51 10.40 4.95
CA GLY A 142 24.69 10.16 4.12
C GLY A 142 24.79 8.74 3.60
N GLY A 143 24.55 8.54 2.30
CA GLY A 143 24.90 7.32 1.59
C GLY A 143 23.81 6.30 1.33
N ASP A 144 22.54 6.50 1.69
CA ASP A 144 21.48 5.55 1.37
C ASP A 144 21.30 5.38 -0.15
N ARG A 145 21.42 4.14 -0.65
CA ARG A 145 21.14 3.74 -2.02
C ARG A 145 19.74 3.15 -2.07
N VAL A 146 18.83 3.91 -2.67
CA VAL A 146 17.40 3.58 -2.70
C VAL A 146 17.05 2.88 -4.00
N THR A 147 16.35 1.75 -3.90
CA THR A 147 15.70 1.10 -5.02
C THR A 147 14.20 1.01 -4.78
N TYR A 148 13.41 0.88 -5.85
CA TYR A 148 11.96 0.75 -5.73
C TYR A 148 11.48 -0.65 -6.14
N HIS A 149 10.65 -1.25 -5.29
CA HIS A 149 9.97 -2.50 -5.59
C HIS A 149 8.60 -2.24 -6.20
N ASP A 150 8.46 -2.54 -7.49
CA ASP A 150 7.16 -2.46 -8.18
C ASP A 150 6.21 -3.54 -7.68
N SER A 151 5.16 -3.14 -6.97
CA SER A 151 4.07 -4.02 -6.57
C SER A 151 3.30 -4.51 -7.80
N CYS A 152 3.06 -5.82 -7.90
CA CYS A 152 2.40 -6.41 -9.05
C CYS A 152 0.98 -5.86 -9.28
N TYR A 153 0.19 -5.69 -8.21
CA TYR A 153 -1.16 -5.14 -8.31
C TYR A 153 -1.20 -3.65 -8.66
N LEU A 154 -0.16 -2.89 -8.31
CA LEU A 154 -0.06 -1.50 -8.71
C LEU A 154 0.44 -1.35 -10.15
N GLY A 155 1.57 -1.99 -10.46
CA GLY A 155 2.22 -1.90 -11.77
C GLY A 155 1.53 -2.77 -12.83
N ARG A 156 1.67 -4.10 -12.76
CA ARG A 156 1.18 -4.99 -13.83
C ARG A 156 -0.32 -4.96 -14.03
N TYR A 157 -1.10 -4.90 -12.96
CA TYR A 157 -2.55 -4.90 -13.06
C TYR A 157 -3.13 -3.52 -13.38
N ASN A 158 -2.49 -2.44 -12.91
CA ASN A 158 -3.04 -1.09 -12.99
C ASN A 158 -2.15 -0.07 -13.71
N GLN A 159 -0.98 -0.48 -14.22
CA GLN A 159 -0.05 0.34 -15.01
C GLN A 159 0.49 1.58 -14.26
N ILE A 160 0.44 1.57 -12.92
CA ILE A 160 0.92 2.66 -12.07
C ILE A 160 2.39 2.37 -11.69
N TYR A 161 3.33 2.95 -12.43
CA TYR A 161 4.77 2.76 -12.27
C TYR A 161 5.48 4.06 -11.90
N ASP A 162 5.01 5.19 -12.40
CA ASP A 162 5.72 6.47 -12.33
C ASP A 162 5.38 7.27 -11.08
N GLU A 163 4.15 7.21 -10.58
CA GLU A 163 3.69 7.96 -9.42
C GLU A 163 4.52 7.69 -8.17
N PRO A 164 4.82 6.44 -7.78
CA PRO A 164 5.70 6.16 -6.66
C PRO A 164 7.12 6.71 -6.85
N ARG A 165 7.66 6.61 -8.07
CA ARG A 165 8.99 7.13 -8.41
C ARG A 165 9.04 8.64 -8.32
N ARG A 166 8.04 9.34 -8.88
CA ARG A 166 7.92 10.81 -8.81
C ARG A 166 7.86 11.31 -7.37
N LEU A 167 7.18 10.60 -6.46
CA LEU A 167 7.15 10.95 -5.05
C LEU A 167 8.53 10.82 -4.40
N LEU A 168 9.22 9.71 -4.62
CA LEU A 168 10.57 9.48 -4.10
C LEU A 168 11.57 10.52 -4.66
N GLU A 169 11.52 10.79 -5.96
CA GLU A 169 12.38 11.78 -6.62
C GLU A 169 12.09 13.21 -6.14
N SER A 170 10.80 13.54 -5.95
CA SER A 170 10.40 14.84 -5.40
C SER A 170 10.85 15.05 -3.96
N SER A 171 11.12 13.95 -3.24
CA SER A 171 11.73 13.95 -1.90
C SER A 171 13.26 14.07 -1.95
N GLY A 172 13.85 14.30 -3.12
CA GLY A 172 15.30 14.46 -3.30
C GLY A 172 16.07 13.13 -3.34
N LEU A 173 15.38 11.99 -3.36
CA LEU A 173 16.01 10.68 -3.43
C LEU A 173 16.38 10.34 -4.87
N ARG A 174 17.56 9.72 -5.05
CA ARG A 174 17.97 9.13 -6.32
C ARG A 174 17.70 7.64 -6.29
N LEU A 175 16.96 7.15 -7.28
CA LEU A 175 16.64 5.75 -7.41
C LEU A 175 17.66 5.02 -8.27
N THR A 176 18.06 3.82 -7.82
CA THR A 176 18.78 2.85 -8.63
C THR A 176 17.83 1.71 -8.94
N GLU A 177 17.47 1.54 -10.21
CA GLU A 177 16.52 0.50 -10.60
C GLU A 177 17.13 -0.89 -10.50
N MET A 178 16.35 -1.83 -9.95
CA MET A 178 16.70 -3.24 -10.06
C MET A 178 16.60 -3.72 -11.51
N ARG A 179 17.38 -4.71 -11.91
CA ARG A 179 17.35 -5.28 -13.26
C ARG A 179 15.94 -5.72 -13.67
N ARG A 180 15.20 -6.33 -12.74
CA ARG A 180 13.79 -6.70 -12.92
C ARG A 180 12.92 -5.61 -12.28
N SER A 181 12.54 -4.60 -13.07
CA SER A 181 11.74 -3.46 -12.65
C SER A 181 10.52 -3.25 -13.54
N ARG A 182 9.59 -2.41 -13.14
CA ARG A 182 8.35 -2.05 -13.85
C ARG A 182 7.53 -3.30 -14.24
N ALA A 183 7.13 -3.45 -15.50
CA ALA A 183 6.36 -4.59 -15.99
C ALA A 183 7.10 -5.94 -15.80
N GLY A 184 8.43 -5.92 -15.88
CA GLY A 184 9.30 -7.08 -15.65
C GLY A 184 9.65 -7.36 -14.19
N ALA A 185 9.10 -6.60 -13.24
CA ALA A 185 9.41 -6.75 -11.82
C ALA A 185 9.04 -8.15 -11.31
N MET A 186 9.92 -8.73 -10.49
CA MET A 186 9.62 -9.96 -9.77
C MET A 186 8.62 -9.68 -8.65
N CYS A 187 7.70 -10.62 -8.40
CA CYS A 187 6.76 -10.54 -7.28
C CYS A 187 7.48 -10.59 -5.93
N CYS A 188 6.87 -9.99 -4.91
CA CYS A 188 7.32 -10.15 -3.52
C CYS A 188 6.90 -11.50 -2.91
N GLY A 189 6.03 -12.26 -3.57
CA GLY A 189 5.56 -13.55 -3.10
C GLY A 189 4.39 -13.52 -2.12
N GLY A 190 3.80 -12.35 -1.82
CA GLY A 190 2.74 -12.24 -0.79
C GLY A 190 1.31 -12.45 -1.27
N GLY A 191 1.06 -12.34 -2.59
CA GLY A 191 -0.30 -12.44 -3.14
C GLY A 191 -0.86 -13.87 -3.16
N GLY A 192 -2.18 -13.98 -3.36
CA GLY A 192 -2.85 -15.29 -3.47
C GLY A 192 -2.81 -16.13 -2.19
N GLY A 193 -2.70 -15.50 -1.04
CA GLY A 193 -2.60 -16.21 0.25
C GLY A 193 -1.22 -16.81 0.54
N GLN A 194 -0.25 -16.65 -0.38
CA GLN A 194 1.07 -17.28 -0.24
C GLN A 194 1.84 -16.79 1.00
N MET A 195 1.61 -15.55 1.46
CA MET A 195 2.25 -15.02 2.66
C MET A 195 1.91 -15.78 3.94
N TRP A 196 0.84 -16.56 3.97
CA TRP A 196 0.42 -17.39 5.11
C TRP A 196 0.78 -18.86 4.96
N GLN A 197 1.46 -19.23 3.86
CA GLN A 197 1.89 -20.60 3.62
C GLN A 197 3.35 -20.77 4.05
N GLU A 198 3.63 -21.91 4.66
CA GLU A 198 5.01 -22.29 4.96
C GLU A 198 5.70 -22.72 3.65
N THR A 199 6.78 -22.02 3.33
CA THR A 199 7.59 -22.29 2.13
C THR A 199 9.04 -22.46 2.59
N PRO A 200 9.74 -23.50 2.13
CA PRO A 200 11.16 -23.69 2.41
C PRO A 200 11.98 -22.45 2.03
N PRO A 201 13.01 -22.06 2.80
CA PRO A 201 13.75 -20.83 2.59
C PRO A 201 14.36 -20.66 1.19
N ASP A 202 14.79 -21.74 0.57
CA ASP A 202 15.36 -21.80 -0.78
C ASP A 202 14.33 -21.61 -1.91
N GLN A 203 13.04 -21.79 -1.59
CA GLN A 203 11.91 -21.63 -2.52
C GLN A 203 11.15 -20.32 -2.31
N ARG A 204 11.53 -19.51 -1.33
CA ARG A 204 10.83 -18.27 -1.02
C ARG A 204 11.10 -17.21 -2.08
N ILE A 205 10.03 -16.76 -2.73
CA ILE A 205 10.06 -15.72 -3.78
C ILE A 205 10.60 -14.39 -3.24
N ASN A 206 10.25 -14.03 -2.01
CA ASN A 206 10.72 -12.79 -1.37
C ASN A 206 12.26 -12.77 -1.20
N ASN A 207 12.89 -13.92 -0.88
CA ASN A 207 14.34 -14.02 -0.82
C ASN A 207 14.98 -13.75 -2.19
N ALA A 208 14.46 -14.39 -3.25
CA ALA A 208 14.93 -14.14 -4.62
C ALA A 208 14.69 -12.69 -5.09
N ARG A 209 13.64 -12.03 -4.60
CA ARG A 209 13.41 -10.61 -4.86
C ARG A 209 14.39 -9.70 -4.11
N LEU A 210 14.73 -10.04 -2.89
CA LEU A 210 15.73 -9.32 -2.11
C LEU A 210 17.10 -9.37 -2.79
N GLU A 211 17.47 -10.48 -3.45
CA GLU A 211 18.73 -10.57 -4.22
C GLU A 211 18.80 -9.55 -5.37
N ASP A 212 17.67 -9.21 -6.01
CA ASP A 212 17.64 -8.14 -7.01
C ASP A 212 18.04 -6.78 -6.41
N ALA A 213 17.61 -6.49 -5.18
CA ALA A 213 17.95 -5.25 -4.49
C ALA A 213 19.42 -5.24 -4.04
N VAL A 214 19.91 -6.38 -3.57
CA VAL A 214 21.31 -6.54 -3.17
C VAL A 214 22.25 -6.41 -4.38
N ALA A 215 21.84 -6.92 -5.54
CA ALA A 215 22.63 -6.84 -6.79
C ALA A 215 22.88 -5.41 -7.30
N VAL A 216 22.10 -4.44 -6.82
CA VAL A 216 22.28 -3.00 -7.11
C VAL A 216 22.81 -2.24 -5.89
N ASP A 217 23.36 -2.97 -4.92
CA ASP A 217 23.89 -2.43 -3.67
C ASP A 217 22.87 -1.56 -2.89
N ALA A 218 21.58 -1.84 -2.98
CA ALA A 218 20.58 -1.05 -2.28
C ALA A 218 20.71 -1.21 -0.75
N THR A 219 20.65 -0.08 -0.05
CA THR A 219 20.51 -0.05 1.41
C THR A 219 19.07 0.17 1.85
N VAL A 220 18.24 0.66 0.92
CA VAL A 220 16.80 0.86 1.15
C VAL A 220 16.01 0.30 -0.03
N VAL A 221 15.05 -0.54 0.26
CA VAL A 221 14.01 -0.96 -0.70
C VAL A 221 12.75 -0.18 -0.38
N ALA A 222 12.37 0.75 -1.25
CA ALA A 222 11.12 1.47 -1.14
C ALA A 222 9.99 0.66 -1.80
N THR A 223 8.80 0.65 -1.22
CA THR A 223 7.62 -0.02 -1.77
C THR A 223 6.34 0.75 -1.46
N ALA A 224 5.32 0.57 -2.28
CA ALA A 224 4.00 1.19 -2.14
C ALA A 224 2.91 0.12 -1.94
N CYS A 225 3.20 -0.90 -1.15
CA CYS A 225 2.26 -1.98 -0.87
C CYS A 225 2.54 -2.59 0.50
N PRO A 226 1.54 -2.67 1.39
CA PRO A 226 1.72 -3.22 2.74
C PRO A 226 2.16 -4.69 2.73
N TYR A 227 1.68 -5.50 1.80
CA TYR A 227 2.13 -6.90 1.69
C TYR A 227 3.57 -7.00 1.17
N CYS A 228 3.95 -6.17 0.20
CA CYS A 228 5.34 -6.13 -0.26
C CYS A 228 6.30 -5.68 0.85
N LEU A 229 5.87 -4.71 1.67
CA LEU A 229 6.62 -4.27 2.85
C LEU A 229 6.90 -5.44 3.80
N GLN A 230 5.86 -6.20 4.16
CA GLN A 230 5.98 -7.36 5.05
C GLN A 230 6.88 -8.44 4.45
N MET A 231 6.65 -8.81 3.18
CA MET A 231 7.40 -9.89 2.54
C MET A 231 8.88 -9.57 2.37
N ILE A 232 9.22 -8.32 2.04
CA ILE A 232 10.63 -7.90 1.91
C ILE A 232 11.28 -7.78 3.30
N ASP A 233 10.57 -7.28 4.31
CA ASP A 233 11.05 -7.26 5.69
C ASP A 233 11.34 -8.67 6.22
N ASP A 234 10.45 -9.62 5.94
CA ASP A 234 10.64 -11.02 6.29
C ASP A 234 11.85 -11.64 5.57
N ALA A 235 12.07 -11.30 4.28
CA ALA A 235 13.25 -11.73 3.56
C ALA A 235 14.54 -11.17 4.15
N ILE A 236 14.55 -9.88 4.50
CA ILE A 236 15.71 -9.21 5.13
C ILE A 236 16.07 -9.91 6.44
N ARG A 237 15.09 -10.20 7.28
CA ARG A 237 15.28 -10.88 8.57
C ARG A 237 15.70 -12.33 8.42
N SER A 238 15.03 -13.08 7.53
CA SER A 238 15.30 -14.51 7.34
C SER A 238 16.65 -14.81 6.68
N THR A 239 17.25 -13.81 6.04
CA THR A 239 18.58 -13.91 5.39
C THR A 239 19.68 -13.16 6.17
N ASP A 240 19.38 -12.71 7.39
CA ASP A 240 20.32 -12.00 8.28
C ASP A 240 20.98 -10.76 7.63
N ARG A 241 20.15 -9.93 6.95
CA ARG A 241 20.62 -8.73 6.25
C ARG A 241 20.12 -7.42 6.87
N SER A 242 19.59 -7.48 8.08
CA SER A 242 19.00 -6.31 8.75
C SER A 242 19.98 -5.14 8.96
N ASP A 243 21.27 -5.42 9.06
CA ASP A 243 22.32 -4.40 9.20
C ASP A 243 22.69 -3.74 7.86
N ARG A 244 22.27 -4.29 6.72
CA ARG A 244 22.68 -3.85 5.38
C ARG A 244 21.55 -3.23 4.59
N VAL A 245 20.35 -3.78 4.71
CA VAL A 245 19.18 -3.38 3.91
C VAL A 245 17.98 -3.18 4.82
N LYS A 246 17.22 -2.14 4.58
CA LYS A 246 15.90 -1.92 5.19
C LYS A 246 14.84 -1.78 4.11
N VAL A 247 13.59 -2.10 4.44
CA VAL A 247 12.45 -1.82 3.58
C VAL A 247 11.60 -0.72 4.20
N LEU A 248 11.17 0.23 3.38
CA LEU A 248 10.34 1.37 3.79
C LEU A 248 9.17 1.54 2.83
N ASP A 249 8.08 2.06 3.35
CA ASP A 249 6.99 2.59 2.55
C ASP A 249 7.41 3.93 1.93
N ILE A 250 6.77 4.31 0.83
CA ILE A 250 7.05 5.59 0.15
C ILE A 250 6.44 6.83 0.84
N ALA A 251 5.58 6.63 1.87
CA ALA A 251 4.99 7.71 2.66
C ALA A 251 5.86 8.12 3.84
#